data_7c187b36c2aa737933c3d20d2db942d9
#
_entry.id   7c187b36c2aa737933c3d20d2db942d9
#
_cell.length_a   1.000
_cell.length_b   1.000
_cell.length_c   1.000
_cell.angle_alpha   90.00
_cell.angle_beta   90.00
_cell.angle_gamma   90.00
#
_symmetry.space_group_name_H-M   'P 1'
#
loop_
_entity.id
_entity.type
_entity.pdbx_description
1 polymer ?
#
loop_
_entity_poly.entity_id
_entity_poly.type
_entity_poly.pdbx_seq_one_letter_code
_entity_poly.pdbx_strand_id
1 'polypeptide(L)'
;MTSRGTPDFCLAYRALPSELKLAARRAYQKFSENPAHPGLRLERLRSNPRAWSVRVTQNCRAVALRFEDDAWVWIWIGSHQDFDREFPE
;
A
#
# COMPACT_ATOMS: atom_id res chain seq x y z
N MET A 1 8.94 8.81 10.79
CA MET A 1 8.52 7.72 9.88
C MET A 1 9.48 7.63 8.70
N THR A 2 9.95 6.43 8.39
CA THR A 2 10.69 6.17 7.17
C THR A 2 9.90 5.26 6.27
N SER A 3 10.06 5.39 4.95
CA SER A 3 9.26 4.66 4.00
C SER A 3 10.05 4.44 2.72
N ARG A 4 9.98 3.22 2.18
CA ARG A 4 10.62 2.88 0.90
C ARG A 4 9.85 1.75 0.23
N GLY A 5 10.07 1.57 -1.09
CA GLY A 5 9.51 0.46 -1.84
C GLY A 5 10.56 -0.56 -2.22
N THR A 6 10.17 -1.84 -2.29
CA THR A 6 11.02 -2.88 -2.86
C THR A 6 11.16 -2.65 -4.37
N PRO A 7 12.19 -3.25 -5.02
CA PRO A 7 12.29 -3.19 -6.47
C PRO A 7 11.03 -3.69 -7.19
N ASP A 8 10.44 -4.77 -6.70
CA ASP A 8 9.20 -5.31 -7.28
C ASP A 8 8.04 -4.33 -7.16
N PHE A 9 7.90 -3.68 -5.99
CA PHE A 9 6.90 -2.65 -5.81
C PHE A 9 7.10 -1.50 -6.79
N CYS A 10 8.34 -1.04 -6.94
CA CYS A 10 8.66 0.07 -7.83
C CYS A 10 8.34 -0.27 -9.29
N LEU A 11 8.63 -1.49 -9.73
CA LEU A 11 8.28 -1.94 -11.07
C LEU A 11 6.77 -1.97 -11.27
N ALA A 12 6.03 -2.51 -10.31
CA ALA A 12 4.58 -2.56 -10.38
C ALA A 12 3.97 -1.16 -10.40
N TYR A 13 4.51 -0.24 -9.59
CA TYR A 13 4.05 1.14 -9.59
C TYR A 13 4.26 1.80 -10.95
N ARG A 14 5.43 1.62 -11.54
CA ARG A 14 5.76 2.21 -12.85
C ARG A 14 4.85 1.68 -13.96
N ALA A 15 4.39 0.44 -13.82
CA ALA A 15 3.51 -0.18 -14.81
C ALA A 15 2.05 0.28 -14.69
N LEU A 16 1.69 1.01 -13.63
CA LEU A 16 0.32 1.49 -13.46
C LEU A 16 -0.03 2.54 -14.51
N PRO A 17 -1.30 2.61 -14.92
CA PRO A 17 -1.78 3.76 -15.70
C PRO A 17 -1.54 5.07 -14.97
N SER A 18 -1.40 6.15 -15.75
CA SER A 18 -1.10 7.47 -15.19
C SER A 18 -2.06 7.90 -14.08
N GLU A 19 -3.34 7.61 -14.24
CA GLU A 19 -4.37 7.96 -13.26
C GLU A 19 -4.14 7.25 -11.93
N LEU A 20 -3.76 5.97 -11.98
CA LEU A 20 -3.48 5.21 -10.77
C LEU A 20 -2.17 5.63 -10.12
N LYS A 21 -1.17 6.00 -10.93
CA LYS A 21 0.07 6.55 -10.37
C LYS A 21 -0.20 7.81 -9.58
N LEU A 22 -1.04 8.69 -10.12
CA LEU A 22 -1.41 9.93 -9.44
C LEU A 22 -2.18 9.64 -8.17
N ALA A 23 -3.14 8.71 -8.22
CA ALA A 23 -3.89 8.30 -7.05
C ALA A 23 -2.98 7.70 -5.97
N ALA A 24 -2.00 6.88 -6.39
CA ALA A 24 -1.04 6.29 -5.46
C ALA A 24 -0.19 7.36 -4.77
N ARG A 25 0.27 8.36 -5.51
CA ARG A 25 1.03 9.48 -4.91
C ARG A 25 0.20 10.27 -3.91
N ARG A 26 -1.06 10.53 -4.23
CA ARG A 26 -1.98 11.22 -3.32
C ARG A 26 -2.25 10.40 -2.06
N ALA A 27 -2.44 9.10 -2.23
CA ALA A 27 -2.63 8.21 -1.09
C ALA A 27 -1.38 8.19 -0.21
N TYR A 28 -0.20 8.14 -0.81
CA TYR A 28 1.05 8.16 -0.06
C TYR A 28 1.22 9.48 0.69
N GLN A 29 0.85 10.60 0.09
CA GLN A 29 0.91 11.89 0.75
C GLN A 29 0.03 11.91 2.01
N LYS A 30 -1.20 11.41 1.89
CA LYS A 30 -2.09 11.28 3.05
C LYS A 30 -1.48 10.37 4.11
N PHE A 31 -0.92 9.25 3.68
CA PHE A 31 -0.28 8.29 4.57
C PHE A 31 0.89 8.91 5.33
N SER A 32 1.73 9.67 4.65
CA SER A 32 2.88 10.32 5.30
C SER A 32 2.47 11.38 6.31
N GLU A 33 1.33 12.02 6.09
CA GLU A 33 0.80 13.01 7.04
C GLU A 33 0.08 12.34 8.20
N ASN A 34 -0.72 11.31 7.91
CA ASN A 34 -1.48 10.59 8.92
C ASN A 34 -1.85 9.20 8.42
N PRO A 35 -1.11 8.16 8.82
CA PRO A 35 -1.44 6.79 8.39
C PRO A 35 -2.85 6.34 8.76
N ALA A 36 -3.42 6.94 9.79
CA ALA A 36 -4.78 6.60 10.23
C ALA A 36 -5.87 7.39 9.47
N HIS A 37 -5.51 8.12 8.41
CA HIS A 37 -6.48 8.88 7.63
C HIS A 37 -7.61 7.95 7.15
N PRO A 38 -8.90 8.29 7.41
CA PRO A 38 -10.02 7.39 7.12
C PRO A 38 -10.09 6.93 5.66
N GLY A 39 -9.72 7.81 4.72
CA GLY A 39 -9.76 7.48 3.30
C GLY A 39 -8.80 6.39 2.88
N LEU A 40 -7.77 6.12 3.66
CA LEU A 40 -6.77 5.09 3.36
C LEU A 40 -7.22 3.69 3.78
N ARG A 41 -8.14 3.57 4.72
CA ARG A 41 -8.61 2.31 5.27
C ARG A 41 -7.46 1.37 5.62
N LEU A 42 -6.51 1.89 6.38
CA LEU A 42 -5.35 1.11 6.82
C LEU A 42 -5.81 -0.09 7.65
N GLU A 43 -5.48 -1.29 7.21
CA GLU A 43 -5.86 -2.53 7.89
C GLU A 43 -4.70 -3.49 7.98
N ARG A 44 -4.51 -4.08 9.16
CA ARG A 44 -3.51 -5.12 9.33
C ARG A 44 -4.04 -6.43 8.73
N LEU A 45 -3.19 -7.12 7.96
CA LEU A 45 -3.55 -8.40 7.37
C LEU A 45 -3.41 -9.51 8.41
N ARG A 46 -4.35 -10.47 8.37
CA ARG A 46 -4.33 -11.58 9.31
C ARG A 46 -3.19 -12.54 9.06
N SER A 47 -2.84 -12.72 7.79
CA SER A 47 -1.82 -13.69 7.40
C SER A 47 -0.41 -13.27 7.80
N ASN A 48 -0.18 -12.00 8.06
CA ASN A 48 1.14 -11.48 8.43
C ASN A 48 0.97 -10.28 9.36
N PRO A 49 1.39 -10.40 10.64
CA PRO A 49 1.19 -9.31 11.60
C PRO A 49 1.95 -8.02 11.28
N ARG A 50 2.94 -8.06 10.37
CA ARG A 50 3.65 -6.86 9.94
C ARG A 50 3.04 -6.22 8.69
N ALA A 51 2.15 -6.94 8.00
CA ALA A 51 1.60 -6.47 6.73
C ALA A 51 0.34 -5.67 6.93
N TRP A 52 0.29 -4.51 6.26
CA TRP A 52 -0.84 -3.60 6.31
C TRP A 52 -1.26 -3.24 4.90
N SER A 53 -2.56 -3.19 4.66
CA SER A 53 -3.09 -2.76 3.37
C SER A 53 -3.58 -1.32 3.44
N VAL A 54 -3.44 -0.62 2.32
CA VAL A 54 -3.90 0.75 2.16
C VAL A 54 -4.75 0.83 0.89
N ARG A 55 -5.88 1.50 1.00
CA ARG A 55 -6.74 1.75 -0.15
C ARG A 55 -6.20 2.93 -0.95
N VAL A 56 -5.77 2.66 -2.18
CA VAL A 56 -5.33 3.70 -3.12
C VAL A 56 -6.53 4.29 -3.84
N THR A 57 -7.36 3.42 -4.42
CA THR A 57 -8.68 3.76 -4.96
C THR A 57 -9.63 2.64 -4.59
N GLN A 58 -10.89 2.76 -5.01
CA GLN A 58 -11.87 1.70 -4.75
C GLN A 58 -11.39 0.35 -5.30
N ASN A 59 -10.68 0.35 -6.42
CA ASN A 59 -10.23 -0.87 -7.09
C ASN A 59 -8.73 -1.14 -6.97
N CYS A 60 -8.00 -0.33 -6.22
CA CYS A 60 -6.55 -0.47 -6.11
C CYS A 60 -6.12 -0.47 -4.64
N ARG A 61 -5.22 -1.42 -4.31
CA ARG A 61 -4.69 -1.57 -2.95
C ARG A 61 -3.18 -1.61 -3.01
N ALA A 62 -2.55 -1.18 -1.92
CA ALA A 62 -1.11 -1.33 -1.73
C ALA A 62 -0.87 -2.00 -0.38
N VAL A 63 0.24 -2.71 -0.27
CA VAL A 63 0.60 -3.43 0.96
C VAL A 63 2.00 -3.02 1.38
N ALA A 64 2.15 -2.73 2.66
CA ALA A 64 3.44 -2.39 3.27
C ALA A 64 3.69 -3.27 4.48
N LEU A 65 4.96 -3.54 4.74
CA LEU A 65 5.40 -4.16 5.98
C LEU A 65 5.82 -3.05 6.94
N ARG A 66 5.35 -3.14 8.18
CA ARG A 66 5.73 -2.20 9.22
C ARG A 66 6.74 -2.84 10.14
N PHE A 67 7.84 -2.14 10.36
CA PHE A 67 8.90 -2.56 11.26
C PHE A 67 9.01 -1.61 12.44
N GLU A 68 9.89 -1.93 13.37
CA GLU A 68 10.17 -1.08 14.54
C GLU A 68 10.66 0.30 14.07
N ASP A 69 10.56 1.29 14.94
CA ASP A 69 10.93 2.68 14.65
C ASP A 69 10.08 3.31 13.55
N ASP A 70 8.86 2.80 13.38
CA ASP A 70 7.91 3.32 12.40
C ASP A 70 8.50 3.34 10.98
N ALA A 71 9.16 2.25 10.62
CA ALA A 71 9.70 2.03 9.27
C ALA A 71 8.71 1.21 8.45
N TRP A 72 8.43 1.67 7.24
CA TRP A 72 7.47 1.01 6.34
C TRP A 72 8.17 0.62 5.04
N VAL A 73 7.93 -0.60 4.58
CA VAL A 73 8.48 -1.10 3.32
C VAL A 73 7.32 -1.53 2.43
N TRP A 74 7.11 -0.82 1.33
CA TRP A 74 6.05 -1.13 0.38
C TRP A 74 6.47 -2.31 -0.47
N ILE A 75 5.64 -3.36 -0.48
CA ILE A 75 5.98 -4.63 -1.14
C ILE A 75 5.05 -4.98 -2.29
N TRP A 76 3.86 -4.36 -2.37
CA TRP A 76 2.88 -4.78 -3.37
C TRP A 76 1.90 -3.65 -3.67
N ILE A 77 1.49 -3.53 -4.93
CA ILE A 77 0.42 -2.65 -5.35
C ILE A 77 -0.27 -3.28 -6.56
N GLY A 78 -1.59 -3.23 -6.60
CA GLY A 78 -2.35 -3.83 -7.69
C GLY A 78 -3.85 -3.67 -7.49
N SER A 79 -4.62 -4.39 -8.32
CA SER A 79 -6.07 -4.34 -8.25
C SER A 79 -6.61 -5.00 -6.98
N HIS A 80 -7.82 -4.62 -6.60
CA HIS A 80 -8.50 -5.25 -5.46
C HIS A 80 -8.70 -6.75 -5.69
N GLN A 81 -8.98 -7.17 -6.92
CA GLN A 81 -9.13 -8.58 -7.24
C GLN A 81 -7.82 -9.34 -7.04
N ASP A 82 -6.72 -8.78 -7.52
CA ASP A 82 -5.40 -9.39 -7.33
C ASP A 82 -5.02 -9.39 -5.86
N PHE A 83 -5.36 -8.33 -5.13
CA PHE A 83 -5.14 -8.26 -3.69
C PHE A 83 -5.81 -9.42 -2.97
N ASP A 84 -7.07 -9.71 -3.31
CA ASP A 84 -7.82 -10.80 -2.68
C ASP A 84 -7.19 -12.17 -2.94
N ARG A 85 -6.56 -12.35 -4.10
CA ARG A 85 -5.84 -13.59 -4.43
C ARG A 85 -4.50 -13.70 -3.74
N GLU A 86 -3.74 -12.60 -3.70
CA GLU A 86 -2.39 -12.60 -3.13
C GLU A 86 -2.40 -12.63 -1.61
N PHE A 87 -3.42 -12.03 -1.01
CA PHE A 87 -3.51 -11.90 0.45
C PHE A 87 -4.89 -12.37 0.93
N PRO A 88 -5.20 -13.67 0.79
CA PRO A 88 -6.49 -14.19 1.26
C PRO A 88 -6.60 -14.06 2.78
N GLU A 89 -7.77 -13.66 3.25
CA GLU A 89 -8.06 -13.50 4.68
C GLU A 89 -8.88 -14.64 5.25
#